data_b438f86b201dd7f699b59cebe7a90039
#
_entry.id   b438f86b201dd7f699b59cebe7a90039
#
_cell.length_a   1.000
_cell.length_b   1.000
_cell.length_c   1.000
_cell.angle_alpha   90.00
_cell.angle_beta   90.00
_cell.angle_gamma   90.00
#
_symmetry.space_group_name_H-M   'P 1'
#
loop_
_entity.id
_entity.type
_entity.pdbx_description
1 polymer ?
#
loop_
_entity_poly.entity_id
_entity_poly.type
_entity_poly.pdbx_seq_one_letter_code
_entity_poly.pdbx_strand_id
1 'polypeptide(L)'
;MIELRLSTNDLSRVGFAYSPLAEVVTSLHMLAGGRVRPVHQRWLELVRDRLQGVDLELLSAIVPARPLIASFLFVGADDPRTTIEEQLTVLASVDPTWIRTDMESVWGSDTMPPHAARVVALGSQGIQRIAHELYDYWLAAIAPFWPRMRSVLDGDLTHRAARLTNGGLDALWADLHQELRVDGSTIRIDKPHHSCQHDLGGSGLRLVPSVFAWPKLVVDVNPRNQPALTYGARGVGRLWEQDTELDEGEPLGALMGRTRALILVRLALPLSTTRLAAQIGYSPPAVSQHLAVLRRCGLVSSWRAGRSVLYQRTALATGLLAASQADEVPARRLHS
;
A
#
# COMPACT_ATOMS: atom_id res chain seq x y z
N MET A 1 -21.47 -12.34 -1.84
CA MET A 1 -20.41 -12.82 -2.77
C MET A 1 -20.43 -11.93 -4.01
N ILE A 2 -19.26 -11.45 -4.45
CA ILE A 2 -19.10 -10.67 -5.68
C ILE A 2 -18.51 -11.60 -6.75
N GLU A 3 -19.08 -11.62 -7.93
CA GLU A 3 -18.56 -12.36 -9.10
C GLU A 3 -18.17 -11.38 -10.19
N LEU A 4 -16.87 -11.41 -10.57
CA LEU A 4 -16.34 -10.62 -11.68
C LEU A 4 -16.08 -11.56 -12.86
N ARG A 5 -16.73 -11.32 -13.99
CA ARG A 5 -16.52 -12.07 -15.22
C ARG A 5 -15.54 -11.33 -16.12
N LEU A 6 -14.47 -12.00 -16.50
CA LEU A 6 -13.40 -11.46 -17.33
C LEU A 6 -13.46 -12.07 -18.72
N SER A 7 -13.54 -11.23 -19.72
CA SER A 7 -13.29 -11.65 -21.11
C SER A 7 -11.79 -11.86 -21.36
N THR A 8 -11.43 -12.46 -22.50
CA THR A 8 -10.04 -12.57 -22.93
C THR A 8 -9.35 -11.20 -23.01
N ASN A 9 -10.10 -10.16 -23.40
CA ASN A 9 -9.59 -8.80 -23.45
C ASN A 9 -9.31 -8.23 -22.05
N ASP A 10 -10.16 -8.54 -21.06
CA ASP A 10 -9.92 -8.14 -19.67
C ASP A 10 -8.67 -8.81 -19.09
N LEU A 11 -8.50 -10.12 -19.35
CA LEU A 11 -7.33 -10.87 -18.90
C LEU A 11 -6.03 -10.30 -19.46
N SER A 12 -6.04 -9.84 -20.72
CA SER A 12 -4.87 -9.19 -21.36
C SER A 12 -4.58 -7.79 -20.81
N ARG A 13 -5.53 -7.18 -20.12
CA ARG A 13 -5.45 -5.84 -19.53
C ARG A 13 -5.39 -5.84 -18.01
N VAL A 14 -5.13 -6.99 -17.39
CA VAL A 14 -4.79 -7.03 -15.97
C VAL A 14 -3.48 -6.30 -15.76
N GLY A 15 -3.50 -5.32 -14.87
CA GLY A 15 -2.34 -4.47 -14.62
C GLY A 15 -2.28 -3.99 -13.18
N PHE A 16 -1.17 -3.34 -12.86
CA PHE A 16 -0.93 -2.79 -11.54
C PHE A 16 -0.97 -1.27 -11.57
N ALA A 17 -1.48 -0.69 -10.50
CA ALA A 17 -1.46 0.75 -10.29
C ALA A 17 -1.11 1.07 -8.85
N TYR A 18 -0.63 2.30 -8.62
CA TYR A 18 -0.57 2.86 -7.28
C TYR A 18 -1.69 3.89 -7.13
N SER A 19 -2.19 3.99 -5.91
CA SER A 19 -3.17 5.01 -5.58
C SER A 19 -2.84 5.64 -4.22
N PRO A 20 -2.15 6.79 -4.21
CA PRO A 20 -2.00 7.58 -2.98
C PRO A 20 -3.34 7.86 -2.29
N LEU A 21 -4.38 8.15 -3.06
CA LEU A 21 -5.72 8.36 -2.54
C LEU A 21 -6.31 7.10 -1.89
N ALA A 22 -6.06 5.91 -2.45
CA ALA A 22 -6.48 4.65 -1.82
C ALA A 22 -5.79 4.42 -0.46
N GLU A 23 -4.53 4.84 -0.29
CA GLU A 23 -3.86 4.79 1.02
C GLU A 23 -4.51 5.75 2.02
N VAL A 24 -4.88 6.96 1.61
CA VAL A 24 -5.66 7.89 2.43
C VAL A 24 -6.98 7.25 2.84
N VAL A 25 -7.75 6.74 1.88
CA VAL A 25 -9.08 6.16 2.11
C VAL A 25 -9.01 4.92 3.00
N THR A 26 -8.09 3.99 2.73
CA THR A 26 -7.97 2.75 3.51
C THR A 26 -7.48 3.01 4.93
N SER A 27 -6.58 3.99 5.13
CA SER A 27 -6.14 4.40 6.47
C SER A 27 -7.26 5.09 7.25
N LEU A 28 -8.03 5.99 6.65
CA LEU A 28 -9.21 6.62 7.26
C LEU A 28 -10.27 5.57 7.63
N HIS A 29 -10.56 4.63 6.73
CA HIS A 29 -11.50 3.54 6.99
C HIS A 29 -11.06 2.66 8.17
N MET A 30 -9.76 2.41 8.30
CA MET A 30 -9.20 1.69 9.44
C MET A 30 -9.36 2.51 10.74
N LEU A 31 -9.08 3.81 10.72
CA LEU A 31 -9.24 4.69 11.88
C LEU A 31 -10.70 4.80 12.32
N ALA A 32 -11.62 4.99 11.38
CA ALA A 32 -13.05 5.06 11.65
C ALA A 32 -13.58 3.78 12.32
N GLY A 33 -12.96 2.62 12.04
CA GLY A 33 -13.30 1.34 12.66
C GLY A 33 -12.88 1.20 14.12
N GLY A 34 -12.12 2.14 14.68
CA GLY A 34 -11.68 2.16 16.08
C GLY A 34 -10.73 1.02 16.47
N ARG A 35 -10.36 0.15 15.53
CA ARG A 35 -9.47 -1.00 15.76
C ARG A 35 -8.25 -0.89 14.87
N VAL A 36 -7.30 -0.07 15.30
CA VAL A 36 -5.99 -0.02 14.64
C VAL A 36 -5.27 -1.34 14.87
N ARG A 37 -4.80 -1.92 13.78
CA ARG A 37 -4.11 -3.21 13.84
C ARG A 37 -2.71 -3.05 14.45
N PRO A 38 -2.21 -4.07 15.16
CA PRO A 38 -0.89 -4.01 15.79
C PRO A 38 0.21 -3.53 14.83
N VAL A 39 0.16 -3.97 13.57
CA VAL A 39 1.12 -3.56 12.54
C VAL A 39 1.12 -2.06 12.26
N HIS A 40 0.04 -1.32 12.53
CA HIS A 40 -0.09 0.12 12.30
C HIS A 40 -0.07 0.95 13.58
N GLN A 41 0.08 0.32 14.75
CA GLN A 41 0.07 1.00 16.05
C GLN A 41 1.13 2.11 16.10
N ARG A 42 2.33 1.79 15.66
CA ARG A 42 3.44 2.74 15.62
C ARG A 42 3.19 3.92 14.69
N TRP A 43 2.60 3.67 13.52
CA TRP A 43 2.17 4.75 12.63
C TRP A 43 1.15 5.67 13.30
N LEU A 44 0.15 5.12 13.97
CA LEU A 44 -0.86 5.92 14.68
C LEU A 44 -0.24 6.81 15.74
N GLU A 45 0.73 6.32 16.52
CA GLU A 45 1.47 7.11 17.49
C GLU A 45 2.19 8.29 16.85
N LEU A 46 2.81 8.06 15.68
CA LEU A 46 3.58 9.08 14.96
C LEU A 46 2.71 10.16 14.30
N VAL A 47 1.45 9.84 13.94
CA VAL A 47 0.58 10.79 13.23
C VAL A 47 -0.42 11.49 14.14
N ARG A 48 -0.66 10.99 15.35
CA ARG A 48 -1.71 11.50 16.26
C ARG A 48 -1.68 13.02 16.42
N ASP A 49 -0.52 13.58 16.73
CA ASP A 49 -0.38 15.02 16.97
C ASP A 49 -0.47 15.84 15.67
N ARG A 50 -0.11 15.24 14.55
CA ARG A 50 -0.17 15.86 13.22
C ARG A 50 -1.60 16.00 12.71
N LEU A 51 -2.51 15.15 13.18
CA LEU A 51 -3.91 15.13 12.76
C LEU A 51 -4.78 16.20 13.45
N GLN A 52 -4.24 16.99 14.39
CA GLN A 52 -5.00 18.00 15.13
C GLN A 52 -5.58 19.13 14.25
N GLY A 53 -5.00 19.37 13.07
CA GLY A 53 -5.47 20.37 12.12
C GLY A 53 -6.43 19.85 11.04
N VAL A 54 -6.74 18.54 11.03
CA VAL A 54 -7.54 17.88 10.00
C VAL A 54 -8.98 17.69 10.50
N ASP A 55 -9.97 17.97 9.67
CA ASP A 55 -11.39 17.73 9.97
C ASP A 55 -11.72 16.21 9.90
N LEU A 56 -11.23 15.48 10.92
CA LEU A 56 -11.46 14.04 11.04
C LEU A 56 -12.93 13.68 11.22
N GLU A 57 -13.75 14.60 11.73
CA GLU A 57 -15.18 14.38 11.87
C GLU A 57 -15.83 14.29 10.49
N LEU A 58 -15.54 15.23 9.59
CA LEU A 58 -15.98 15.18 8.20
C LEU A 58 -15.42 13.94 7.49
N LEU A 59 -14.12 13.71 7.57
CA LEU A 59 -13.49 12.58 6.86
C LEU A 59 -14.02 11.23 7.35
N SER A 60 -14.30 11.06 8.64
CA SER A 60 -14.90 9.83 9.18
C SER A 60 -16.35 9.64 8.72
N ALA A 61 -17.05 10.70 8.40
CA ALA A 61 -18.40 10.61 7.82
C ALA A 61 -18.37 10.32 6.30
N ILE A 62 -17.35 10.80 5.60
CA ILE A 62 -17.13 10.50 4.16
C ILE A 62 -16.58 9.08 3.97
N VAL A 63 -15.71 8.62 4.86
CA VAL A 63 -15.10 7.28 4.88
C VAL A 63 -15.46 6.54 6.17
N PRO A 64 -16.75 6.21 6.39
CA PRO A 64 -17.17 5.56 7.63
C PRO A 64 -16.68 4.11 7.71
N ALA A 65 -16.66 3.56 8.93
CA ALA A 65 -16.34 2.14 9.17
C ALA A 65 -17.48 1.21 8.74
N ARG A 66 -17.85 1.26 7.49
CA ARG A 66 -18.94 0.47 6.91
C ARG A 66 -18.42 -0.58 5.93
N PRO A 67 -19.21 -1.61 5.60
CA PRO A 67 -18.81 -2.60 4.61
C PRO A 67 -18.58 -2.02 3.22
N LEU A 68 -19.28 -0.94 2.87
CA LEU A 68 -19.16 -0.26 1.60
C LEU A 68 -18.37 1.05 1.78
N ILE A 69 -17.46 1.31 0.85
CA ILE A 69 -16.73 2.57 0.71
C ILE A 69 -17.19 3.23 -0.59
N ALA A 70 -17.37 4.53 -0.57
CA ALA A 70 -17.84 5.27 -1.74
C ALA A 70 -16.83 5.16 -2.90
N SER A 71 -17.33 4.81 -4.08
CA SER A 71 -16.48 4.53 -5.25
C SER A 71 -15.84 5.78 -5.84
N PHE A 72 -16.43 6.97 -5.66
CA PHE A 72 -15.82 8.23 -6.08
C PHE A 72 -14.47 8.52 -5.39
N LEU A 73 -14.14 7.83 -4.29
CA LEU A 73 -12.88 7.94 -3.58
C LEU A 73 -11.74 7.11 -4.20
N PHE A 74 -12.02 6.33 -5.24
CA PHE A 74 -11.02 5.47 -5.92
C PHE A 74 -10.73 5.93 -7.36
N VAL A 75 -11.03 7.18 -7.68
CA VAL A 75 -10.79 7.77 -9.01
C VAL A 75 -9.30 7.91 -9.32
N GLY A 76 -8.95 7.89 -10.62
CA GLY A 76 -7.61 8.23 -11.11
C GLY A 76 -6.49 7.25 -10.74
N ALA A 77 -6.83 5.98 -10.45
CA ALA A 77 -5.84 4.94 -10.15
C ALA A 77 -5.40 4.20 -11.43
N ASP A 78 -5.03 4.92 -12.48
CA ASP A 78 -4.81 4.34 -13.80
C ASP A 78 -3.33 4.12 -14.15
N ASP A 79 -2.41 4.91 -13.59
CA ASP A 79 -0.98 4.87 -13.86
C ASP A 79 -0.16 4.59 -12.58
N PRO A 80 0.89 3.75 -12.67
CA PRO A 80 1.81 3.53 -11.54
C PRO A 80 2.56 4.77 -11.04
N ARG A 81 2.50 5.89 -11.75
CA ARG A 81 3.16 7.15 -11.39
C ARG A 81 2.22 8.21 -10.87
N THR A 82 0.93 7.92 -10.80
CA THR A 82 -0.10 8.85 -10.33
C THR A 82 0.26 9.46 -8.97
N THR A 83 0.11 10.76 -8.85
CA THR A 83 0.33 11.53 -7.62
C THR A 83 -1.00 11.77 -6.88
N ILE A 84 -0.93 12.19 -5.62
CA ILE A 84 -2.13 12.54 -4.86
C ILE A 84 -2.82 13.77 -5.48
N GLU A 85 -2.05 14.73 -5.95
CA GLU A 85 -2.56 15.98 -6.54
C GLU A 85 -3.34 15.70 -7.82
N GLU A 86 -2.84 14.78 -8.68
CA GLU A 86 -3.54 14.34 -9.88
C GLU A 86 -4.86 13.65 -9.53
N GLN A 87 -4.86 12.74 -8.55
CA GLN A 87 -6.09 12.05 -8.12
C GLN A 87 -7.10 13.00 -7.49
N LEU A 88 -6.67 13.95 -6.66
CA LEU A 88 -7.56 14.93 -6.06
C LEU A 88 -8.10 15.93 -7.09
N THR A 89 -7.35 16.22 -8.15
CA THR A 89 -7.84 17.02 -9.28
C THR A 89 -8.96 16.28 -10.01
N VAL A 90 -8.81 14.98 -10.25
CA VAL A 90 -9.88 14.14 -10.83
C VAL A 90 -11.06 14.10 -9.88
N LEU A 91 -10.85 13.88 -8.57
CA LEU A 91 -11.89 13.88 -7.56
C LEU A 91 -12.68 15.19 -7.54
N ALA A 92 -11.99 16.33 -7.57
CA ALA A 92 -12.63 17.65 -7.57
C ALA A 92 -13.49 17.92 -8.81
N SER A 93 -13.31 17.17 -9.89
CA SER A 93 -14.07 17.26 -11.15
C SER A 93 -15.23 16.26 -11.24
N VAL A 94 -15.41 15.40 -10.24
CA VAL A 94 -16.49 14.39 -10.21
C VAL A 94 -17.86 15.07 -10.18
N ASP A 95 -18.83 14.48 -10.88
CA ASP A 95 -20.22 14.94 -10.86
C ASP A 95 -20.80 14.86 -9.43
N PRO A 96 -21.32 15.96 -8.87
CA PRO A 96 -21.94 15.98 -7.54
C PRO A 96 -23.06 14.95 -7.33
N THR A 97 -23.76 14.58 -8.40
CA THR A 97 -24.83 13.57 -8.33
C THR A 97 -24.28 12.20 -8.04
N TRP A 98 -23.09 11.86 -8.57
CA TRP A 98 -22.42 10.61 -8.25
C TRP A 98 -22.05 10.53 -6.77
N ILE A 99 -21.45 11.59 -6.23
CA ILE A 99 -21.07 11.62 -4.80
C ILE A 99 -22.29 11.42 -3.92
N ARG A 100 -23.39 12.10 -4.23
CA ARG A 100 -24.63 11.95 -3.47
C ARG A 100 -25.12 10.50 -3.50
N THR A 101 -25.21 9.90 -4.67
CA THR A 101 -25.67 8.52 -4.84
C THR A 101 -24.77 7.52 -4.11
N ASP A 102 -23.45 7.70 -4.19
CA ASP A 102 -22.50 6.87 -3.47
C ASP A 102 -22.66 6.99 -1.95
N MET A 103 -22.77 8.22 -1.44
CA MET A 103 -22.94 8.47 -0.01
C MET A 103 -24.30 7.95 0.50
N GLU A 104 -25.38 8.06 -0.29
CA GLU A 104 -26.66 7.43 0.02
C GLU A 104 -26.51 5.90 0.09
N SER A 105 -25.75 5.29 -0.81
CA SER A 105 -25.48 3.86 -0.80
C SER A 105 -24.64 3.41 0.40
N VAL A 106 -23.61 4.19 0.77
CA VAL A 106 -22.74 3.92 1.92
C VAL A 106 -23.52 4.01 3.24
N TRP A 107 -24.38 5.01 3.39
CA TRP A 107 -25.17 5.22 4.61
C TRP A 107 -26.43 4.35 4.65
N GLY A 108 -27.00 4.00 3.49
CA GLY A 108 -28.18 3.13 3.39
C GLY A 108 -29.37 3.73 4.13
N SER A 109 -29.94 2.94 5.06
CA SER A 109 -31.04 3.39 5.93
C SER A 109 -30.61 4.27 7.09
N ASP A 110 -29.32 4.36 7.38
CA ASP A 110 -28.82 5.16 8.49
C ASP A 110 -28.67 6.63 8.07
N THR A 111 -28.76 7.51 9.03
CA THR A 111 -28.64 8.95 8.77
C THR A 111 -27.18 9.36 8.72
N MET A 112 -26.79 9.95 7.59
CA MET A 112 -25.49 10.64 7.49
C MET A 112 -25.40 11.77 8.51
N PRO A 113 -24.24 11.96 9.19
CA PRO A 113 -24.05 13.09 10.09
C PRO A 113 -24.39 14.43 9.43
N PRO A 114 -25.14 15.35 10.10
CA PRO A 114 -25.67 16.57 9.48
C PRO A 114 -24.61 17.49 8.86
N HIS A 115 -23.39 17.52 9.45
CA HIS A 115 -22.27 18.31 8.92
C HIS A 115 -21.77 17.75 7.58
N ALA A 116 -21.65 16.42 7.45
CA ALA A 116 -21.26 15.77 6.21
C ALA A 116 -22.35 15.87 5.15
N ALA A 117 -23.62 15.69 5.53
CA ALA A 117 -24.75 15.87 4.65
C ALA A 117 -24.80 17.29 4.06
N ARG A 118 -24.51 18.32 4.87
CA ARG A 118 -24.40 19.71 4.38
C ARG A 118 -23.27 19.87 3.37
N VAL A 119 -22.09 19.29 3.62
CA VAL A 119 -20.97 19.37 2.68
C VAL A 119 -21.32 18.68 1.36
N VAL A 120 -21.91 17.48 1.39
CA VAL A 120 -22.35 16.77 0.20
C VAL A 120 -23.42 17.58 -0.57
N ALA A 121 -24.33 18.26 0.14
CA ALA A 121 -25.36 19.09 -0.47
C ALA A 121 -24.85 20.35 -1.19
N LEU A 122 -23.62 20.81 -0.86
CA LEU A 122 -22.98 21.96 -1.53
C LEU A 122 -22.51 21.64 -2.96
N GLY A 123 -22.67 20.41 -3.43
CA GLY A 123 -22.30 20.01 -4.79
C GLY A 123 -20.79 20.19 -5.04
N SER A 124 -20.42 20.87 -6.12
CA SER A 124 -18.99 21.04 -6.50
C SER A 124 -18.16 21.73 -5.42
N GLN A 125 -18.71 22.65 -4.66
CA GLN A 125 -17.99 23.27 -3.54
C GLN A 125 -17.73 22.28 -2.40
N GLY A 126 -18.70 21.40 -2.14
CA GLY A 126 -18.54 20.32 -1.15
C GLY A 126 -17.45 19.32 -1.57
N ILE A 127 -17.38 18.99 -2.85
CA ILE A 127 -16.34 18.11 -3.41
C ILE A 127 -14.97 18.73 -3.22
N GLN A 128 -14.82 20.01 -3.54
CA GLN A 128 -13.56 20.73 -3.35
C GLN A 128 -13.14 20.75 -1.89
N ARG A 129 -14.09 20.93 -0.97
CA ARG A 129 -13.81 20.82 0.47
C ARG A 129 -13.35 19.41 0.87
N ILE A 130 -14.04 18.37 0.41
CA ILE A 130 -13.64 16.98 0.67
C ILE A 130 -12.23 16.73 0.13
N ALA A 131 -11.92 17.16 -1.09
CA ALA A 131 -10.60 17.00 -1.69
C ALA A 131 -9.51 17.73 -0.88
N HIS A 132 -9.81 18.93 -0.37
CA HIS A 132 -8.90 19.71 0.48
C HIS A 132 -8.61 18.97 1.80
N GLU A 133 -9.61 18.49 2.49
CA GLU A 133 -9.44 17.77 3.76
C GLU A 133 -8.70 16.42 3.56
N LEU A 134 -8.93 15.73 2.43
CA LEU A 134 -8.16 14.52 2.08
C LEU A 134 -6.70 14.85 1.80
N TYR A 135 -6.40 16.02 1.22
CA TYR A 135 -5.03 16.48 1.01
C TYR A 135 -4.35 16.85 2.33
N ASP A 136 -5.04 17.56 3.21
CA ASP A 136 -4.49 17.88 4.54
C ASP A 136 -4.21 16.61 5.35
N TYR A 137 -5.12 15.63 5.29
CA TYR A 137 -4.87 14.33 5.88
C TYR A 137 -3.66 13.63 5.23
N TRP A 138 -3.53 13.67 3.92
CA TRP A 138 -2.37 13.13 3.22
C TRP A 138 -1.07 13.75 3.72
N LEU A 139 -1.00 15.07 3.82
CA LEU A 139 0.19 15.80 4.29
C LEU A 139 0.52 15.44 5.75
N ALA A 140 -0.47 15.28 6.59
CA ALA A 140 -0.29 14.95 8.01
C ALA A 140 0.09 13.49 8.25
N ALA A 141 -0.60 12.55 7.59
CA ALA A 141 -0.60 11.15 7.97
C ALA A 141 0.17 10.23 7.01
N ILE A 142 0.26 10.55 5.73
CA ILE A 142 0.79 9.66 4.69
C ILE A 142 2.08 10.19 4.06
N ALA A 143 2.10 11.44 3.63
CA ALA A 143 3.22 12.04 2.92
C ALA A 143 4.58 11.90 3.63
N PRO A 144 4.69 12.05 4.96
CA PRO A 144 5.95 11.88 5.67
C PRO A 144 6.53 10.46 5.58
N PHE A 145 5.68 9.47 5.36
CA PHE A 145 6.04 8.05 5.28
C PHE A 145 5.98 7.51 3.84
N TRP A 146 5.51 8.31 2.89
CA TRP A 146 5.28 7.89 1.52
C TRP A 146 6.50 7.26 0.83
N PRO A 147 7.73 7.77 0.96
CA PRO A 147 8.89 7.11 0.36
C PRO A 147 9.11 5.68 0.86
N ARG A 148 8.86 5.42 2.16
CA ARG A 148 8.96 4.08 2.76
C ARG A 148 7.80 3.20 2.33
N MET A 149 6.57 3.72 2.37
CA MET A 149 5.38 3.01 1.89
C MET A 149 5.56 2.63 0.43
N ARG A 150 5.99 3.57 -0.41
CA ARG A 150 6.26 3.32 -1.83
C ARG A 150 7.26 2.20 -2.04
N SER A 151 8.30 2.11 -1.23
CA SER A 151 9.28 1.01 -1.30
C SER A 151 8.65 -0.35 -1.01
N VAL A 152 7.72 -0.43 -0.05
CA VAL A 152 6.96 -1.66 0.25
C VAL A 152 6.04 -2.02 -0.91
N LEU A 153 5.30 -1.06 -1.44
CA LEU A 153 4.41 -1.25 -2.59
C LEU A 153 5.20 -1.71 -3.84
N ASP A 154 6.35 -1.11 -4.13
CA ASP A 154 7.24 -1.51 -5.22
C ASP A 154 7.75 -2.96 -5.04
N GLY A 155 8.05 -3.34 -3.81
CA GLY A 155 8.45 -4.71 -3.47
C GLY A 155 7.33 -5.72 -3.72
N ASP A 156 6.09 -5.40 -3.34
CA ASP A 156 4.94 -6.24 -3.64
C ASP A 156 4.70 -6.36 -5.14
N LEU A 157 4.72 -5.26 -5.88
CA LEU A 157 4.57 -5.29 -7.34
C LEU A 157 5.65 -6.10 -8.03
N THR A 158 6.90 -6.02 -7.57
CA THR A 158 8.00 -6.83 -8.11
C THR A 158 7.72 -8.31 -7.88
N HIS A 159 7.25 -8.68 -6.68
CA HIS A 159 6.85 -10.05 -6.37
C HIS A 159 5.71 -10.53 -7.28
N ARG A 160 4.64 -9.72 -7.43
CA ARG A 160 3.47 -10.05 -8.27
C ARG A 160 3.84 -10.17 -9.75
N ALA A 161 4.68 -9.28 -10.26
CA ALA A 161 5.19 -9.37 -11.63
C ALA A 161 5.99 -10.65 -11.86
N ALA A 162 6.82 -11.06 -10.90
CA ALA A 162 7.55 -12.33 -10.98
C ALA A 162 6.58 -13.53 -10.96
N ARG A 163 5.54 -13.51 -10.13
CA ARG A 163 4.50 -14.55 -10.10
C ARG A 163 3.80 -14.65 -11.46
N LEU A 164 3.39 -13.52 -12.02
CA LEU A 164 2.74 -13.46 -13.34
C LEU A 164 3.66 -14.01 -14.45
N THR A 165 4.94 -13.63 -14.44
CA THR A 165 5.91 -14.06 -15.45
C THR A 165 6.22 -15.56 -15.36
N ASN A 166 6.33 -16.12 -14.16
CA ASN A 166 6.76 -17.50 -13.95
C ASN A 166 5.62 -18.53 -13.97
N GLY A 167 4.40 -18.12 -13.62
CA GLY A 167 3.28 -19.04 -13.48
C GLY A 167 1.94 -18.51 -14.00
N GLY A 168 1.97 -17.42 -14.78
CA GLY A 168 0.78 -16.83 -15.38
C GLY A 168 -0.20 -16.24 -14.37
N LEU A 169 -1.43 -16.02 -14.83
CA LEU A 169 -2.49 -15.42 -14.02
C LEU A 169 -2.87 -16.30 -12.81
N ASP A 170 -2.87 -17.62 -12.94
CA ASP A 170 -3.19 -18.51 -11.83
C ASP A 170 -2.22 -18.31 -10.65
N ALA A 171 -0.93 -18.18 -10.96
CA ALA A 171 0.08 -17.90 -9.95
C ALA A 171 -0.07 -16.51 -9.33
N LEU A 172 -0.53 -15.51 -10.09
CA LEU A 172 -0.82 -14.18 -9.61
C LEU A 172 -1.96 -14.17 -8.60
N TRP A 173 -3.05 -14.91 -8.89
CA TRP A 173 -4.25 -14.94 -8.04
C TRP A 173 -4.09 -15.78 -6.79
N ALA A 174 -3.28 -16.85 -6.83
CA ALA A 174 -3.22 -17.89 -5.80
C ALA A 174 -2.95 -17.36 -4.38
N ASP A 175 -2.22 -16.28 -4.24
CA ASP A 175 -1.86 -15.68 -2.95
C ASP A 175 -2.18 -14.18 -2.85
N LEU A 176 -3.08 -13.68 -3.71
CA LEU A 176 -3.46 -12.27 -3.71
C LEU A 176 -4.24 -11.91 -2.44
N HIS A 177 -5.29 -12.66 -2.15
CA HIS A 177 -6.12 -12.45 -0.96
C HIS A 177 -6.94 -13.69 -0.61
N GLN A 178 -7.15 -13.94 0.70
CA GLN A 178 -7.90 -15.12 1.17
C GLN A 178 -9.38 -15.14 0.78
N GLU A 179 -9.99 -13.97 0.55
CA GLU A 179 -11.38 -13.82 0.11
C GLU A 179 -11.55 -14.07 -1.40
N LEU A 180 -10.44 -14.18 -2.16
CA LEU A 180 -10.46 -14.25 -3.62
C LEU A 180 -10.25 -15.69 -4.08
N ARG A 181 -11.10 -16.15 -4.97
CA ARG A 181 -10.99 -17.43 -5.68
C ARG A 181 -11.21 -17.20 -7.17
N VAL A 182 -10.49 -17.91 -7.99
CA VAL A 182 -10.62 -17.85 -9.45
C VAL A 182 -11.06 -19.21 -9.98
N ASP A 183 -12.05 -19.18 -10.86
CA ASP A 183 -12.59 -20.35 -11.53
C ASP A 183 -12.75 -20.00 -13.02
N GLY A 184 -11.81 -20.47 -13.83
CA GLY A 184 -11.71 -20.10 -15.25
C GLY A 184 -11.54 -18.60 -15.44
N SER A 185 -12.52 -17.93 -16.06
CA SER A 185 -12.55 -16.49 -16.30
C SER A 185 -13.36 -15.72 -15.25
N THR A 186 -13.74 -16.34 -14.13
CA THR A 186 -14.56 -15.72 -13.11
C THR A 186 -13.76 -15.57 -11.82
N ILE A 187 -13.65 -14.34 -11.33
CA ILE A 187 -13.11 -14.06 -9.99
C ILE A 187 -14.30 -13.98 -9.02
N ARG A 188 -14.30 -14.86 -8.01
CA ARG A 188 -15.26 -14.84 -6.92
C ARG A 188 -14.62 -14.27 -5.66
N ILE A 189 -15.29 -13.28 -5.06
CA ILE A 189 -14.83 -12.61 -3.86
C ILE A 189 -15.87 -12.78 -2.76
N ASP A 190 -15.46 -13.36 -1.66
CA ASP A 190 -16.35 -13.62 -0.53
C ASP A 190 -16.62 -12.33 0.25
N LYS A 191 -17.83 -11.78 0.06
CA LYS A 191 -18.33 -10.58 0.74
C LYS A 191 -19.70 -10.90 1.37
N PRO A 192 -19.78 -11.11 2.69
CA PRO A 192 -21.00 -11.58 3.34
C PRO A 192 -22.19 -10.61 3.22
N HIS A 193 -21.91 -9.31 3.09
CA HIS A 193 -22.93 -8.26 3.08
C HIS A 193 -23.19 -7.65 1.68
N HIS A 194 -22.55 -8.21 0.63
CA HIS A 194 -22.72 -7.69 -0.72
C HIS A 194 -22.74 -8.83 -1.73
N SER A 195 -23.74 -8.84 -2.59
CA SER A 195 -23.86 -9.84 -3.66
C SER A 195 -24.14 -9.12 -4.97
N CYS A 196 -23.24 -9.28 -5.94
CA CYS A 196 -23.42 -8.78 -7.29
C CYS A 196 -22.64 -9.63 -8.29
N GLN A 197 -23.07 -9.58 -9.54
CA GLN A 197 -22.35 -10.09 -10.69
C GLN A 197 -22.00 -8.93 -11.59
N HIS A 198 -20.76 -8.86 -12.03
CA HIS A 198 -20.27 -7.77 -12.85
C HIS A 198 -19.43 -8.30 -14.00
N ASP A 199 -19.79 -7.90 -15.21
CA ASP A 199 -18.99 -8.14 -16.42
C ASP A 199 -18.07 -6.95 -16.63
N LEU A 200 -16.75 -7.20 -16.73
CA LEU A 200 -15.78 -6.11 -16.92
C LEU A 200 -15.79 -5.50 -18.32
N GLY A 201 -16.44 -6.17 -19.29
CA GLY A 201 -16.71 -5.63 -20.62
C GLY A 201 -15.50 -5.22 -21.45
N GLY A 202 -14.33 -5.81 -21.17
CA GLY A 202 -13.07 -5.48 -21.85
C GLY A 202 -12.30 -4.31 -21.21
N SER A 203 -12.77 -3.77 -20.09
CA SER A 203 -12.09 -2.67 -19.37
C SER A 203 -10.77 -3.09 -18.73
N GLY A 204 -10.59 -4.40 -18.46
CA GLY A 204 -9.46 -4.92 -17.70
C GLY A 204 -9.66 -4.78 -16.19
N LEU A 205 -8.63 -5.12 -15.43
CA LEU A 205 -8.66 -5.08 -13.97
C LEU A 205 -7.36 -4.51 -13.41
N ARG A 206 -7.45 -3.50 -12.54
CA ARG A 206 -6.31 -2.95 -11.83
C ARG A 206 -6.13 -3.63 -10.48
N LEU A 207 -4.90 -4.00 -10.18
CA LEU A 207 -4.47 -4.51 -8.88
C LEU A 207 -3.71 -3.40 -8.15
N VAL A 208 -4.28 -2.92 -7.06
CA VAL A 208 -3.76 -1.78 -6.31
C VAL A 208 -3.27 -2.27 -4.95
N PRO A 209 -1.95 -2.45 -4.75
CA PRO A 209 -1.42 -2.76 -3.44
C PRO A 209 -1.61 -1.58 -2.49
N SER A 210 -1.95 -1.85 -1.25
CA SER A 210 -2.12 -0.85 -0.20
C SER A 210 -1.51 -1.32 1.11
N VAL A 211 -0.90 -0.38 1.83
CA VAL A 211 -0.35 -0.60 3.17
C VAL A 211 -1.47 -0.83 4.18
N PHE A 212 -2.59 -0.12 4.06
CA PHE A 212 -3.66 -0.13 5.05
C PHE A 212 -4.86 -1.02 4.72
N ALA A 213 -4.94 -1.57 3.51
CA ALA A 213 -6.10 -2.38 3.10
C ALA A 213 -6.22 -3.70 3.89
N TRP A 214 -5.08 -4.35 4.25
CA TRP A 214 -5.12 -5.64 4.95
C TRP A 214 -5.90 -5.57 6.29
N PRO A 215 -6.74 -6.55 6.60
CA PRO A 215 -7.01 -7.81 5.94
C PRO A 215 -8.21 -7.76 4.97
N LYS A 216 -8.62 -6.60 4.54
CA LYS A 216 -9.74 -6.43 3.64
C LYS A 216 -9.26 -6.40 2.19
N LEU A 217 -10.10 -6.87 1.29
CA LEU A 217 -10.00 -6.65 -0.14
C LEU A 217 -11.06 -5.61 -0.52
N VAL A 218 -10.68 -4.46 -1.05
CA VAL A 218 -11.63 -3.47 -1.56
C VAL A 218 -11.86 -3.75 -3.04
N VAL A 219 -13.12 -3.79 -3.43
CA VAL A 219 -13.55 -4.07 -4.79
C VAL A 219 -14.25 -2.82 -5.32
N ASP A 220 -13.68 -2.20 -6.33
CA ASP A 220 -14.32 -1.11 -7.07
C ASP A 220 -14.63 -1.57 -8.49
N VAL A 221 -15.91 -1.66 -8.80
CA VAL A 221 -16.44 -2.04 -10.11
C VAL A 221 -17.48 -1.03 -10.59
N ASN A 222 -17.43 0.19 -10.07
CA ASN A 222 -18.29 1.26 -10.55
C ASN A 222 -17.97 1.55 -12.02
N PRO A 223 -18.98 1.61 -12.91
CA PRO A 223 -18.76 1.86 -14.35
C PRO A 223 -18.06 3.18 -14.68
N ARG A 224 -18.01 4.11 -13.72
CA ARG A 224 -17.32 5.40 -13.86
C ARG A 224 -15.83 5.31 -13.56
N ASN A 225 -15.38 4.22 -12.93
CA ASN A 225 -13.97 3.95 -12.62
C ASN A 225 -13.41 2.82 -13.48
N GLN A 226 -12.10 2.76 -13.56
CA GLN A 226 -11.40 1.55 -14.00
C GLN A 226 -11.62 0.46 -12.94
N PRO A 227 -12.14 -0.72 -13.29
CA PRO A 227 -12.31 -1.81 -12.32
C PRO A 227 -11.02 -2.11 -11.56
N ALA A 228 -11.09 -2.16 -10.22
CA ALA A 228 -9.91 -2.30 -9.39
C ALA A 228 -10.14 -3.20 -8.16
N LEU A 229 -9.08 -3.90 -7.76
CA LEU A 229 -8.97 -4.61 -6.49
C LEU A 229 -7.85 -3.98 -5.67
N THR A 230 -8.21 -3.33 -4.56
CA THR A 230 -7.21 -2.81 -3.60
C THR A 230 -7.00 -3.84 -2.50
N TYR A 231 -5.77 -4.33 -2.38
CA TYR A 231 -5.40 -5.44 -1.50
C TYR A 231 -4.21 -5.07 -0.62
N GLY A 232 -4.04 -5.80 0.50
CA GLY A 232 -2.93 -5.59 1.43
C GLY A 232 -1.58 -5.97 0.83
N ALA A 233 -0.66 -5.01 0.72
CA ALA A 233 0.69 -5.24 0.23
C ALA A 233 1.49 -6.17 1.16
N ARG A 234 2.41 -6.95 0.60
CA ARG A 234 3.37 -7.77 1.35
C ARG A 234 4.45 -6.89 1.97
N GLY A 235 4.94 -7.28 3.14
CA GLY A 235 6.07 -6.60 3.79
C GLY A 235 5.70 -5.41 4.67
N VAL A 236 4.42 -5.12 4.87
CA VAL A 236 3.93 -4.01 5.72
C VAL A 236 4.39 -4.14 7.17
N GLY A 237 4.58 -5.37 7.67
CA GLY A 237 4.97 -5.63 9.07
C GLY A 237 6.26 -4.93 9.50
N ARG A 238 7.17 -4.65 8.57
CA ARG A 238 8.45 -3.98 8.84
C ARG A 238 8.46 -2.48 8.53
N LEU A 239 7.35 -1.96 8.00
CA LEU A 239 7.28 -0.57 7.52
C LEU A 239 7.47 0.45 8.64
N TRP A 240 6.94 0.15 9.83
CA TRP A 240 6.94 1.04 10.98
C TRP A 240 7.99 0.69 12.01
N GLU A 241 8.74 -0.39 11.79
CA GLU A 241 9.93 -0.65 12.60
C GLU A 241 10.84 0.57 12.45
N GLN A 242 11.26 1.14 13.56
CA GLN A 242 12.29 2.18 13.51
C GLN A 242 13.45 1.59 12.73
N ASP A 243 14.06 2.42 11.87
CA ASP A 243 15.44 2.15 11.51
C ASP A 243 16.19 2.06 12.82
N THR A 244 16.35 0.86 13.32
CA THR A 244 17.35 0.63 14.35
C THR A 244 18.62 1.10 13.68
N GLU A 245 19.01 2.34 13.98
CA GLU A 245 20.36 2.77 13.65
C GLU A 245 21.19 1.61 14.16
N LEU A 246 21.93 0.97 13.26
CA LEU A 246 22.81 -0.09 13.64
C LEU A 246 23.68 0.50 14.76
N ASP A 247 23.41 0.08 15.98
CA ASP A 247 24.14 0.56 17.15
C ASP A 247 25.62 0.28 16.91
N GLU A 248 26.52 1.13 17.41
CA GLU A 248 27.96 0.95 17.20
C GLU A 248 28.48 -0.41 17.72
N GLY A 249 27.65 -1.09 18.53
CA GLY A 249 27.88 -2.43 19.06
C GLY A 249 27.29 -3.60 18.23
N GLU A 250 26.61 -3.37 17.10
CA GLU A 250 26.01 -4.47 16.36
C GLU A 250 27.08 -5.36 15.70
N PRO A 251 27.09 -6.67 15.96
CA PRO A 251 28.16 -7.59 15.53
C PRO A 251 28.38 -7.54 14.00
N LEU A 252 27.36 -7.39 13.21
CA LEU A 252 27.46 -7.34 11.76
C LEU A 252 28.09 -6.03 11.26
N GLY A 253 27.82 -4.92 11.94
CA GLY A 253 28.46 -3.62 11.69
C GLY A 253 29.95 -3.66 11.97
N ALA A 254 30.36 -4.31 13.05
CA ALA A 254 31.77 -4.56 13.40
C ALA A 254 32.49 -5.48 12.38
N LEU A 255 31.79 -6.51 11.87
CA LEU A 255 32.34 -7.48 10.93
C LEU A 255 32.59 -6.88 9.53
N MET A 256 31.61 -6.19 8.95
CA MET A 256 31.67 -5.76 7.54
C MET A 256 31.66 -4.25 7.32
N GLY A 257 31.58 -3.49 8.38
CA GLY A 257 31.43 -2.03 8.37
C GLY A 257 29.96 -1.59 8.33
N ARG A 258 29.64 -0.54 9.11
CA ARG A 258 28.29 -0.02 9.34
C ARG A 258 27.49 0.19 8.03
N THR A 259 28.12 0.79 7.02
CA THR A 259 27.42 1.09 5.74
C THR A 259 26.99 -0.19 5.01
N ARG A 260 27.82 -1.26 4.98
CA ARG A 260 27.46 -2.51 4.30
C ARG A 260 26.38 -3.27 5.07
N ALA A 261 26.45 -3.29 6.39
CA ALA A 261 25.41 -3.88 7.22
C ALA A 261 24.07 -3.14 7.02
N LEU A 262 24.07 -1.81 7.03
CA LEU A 262 22.89 -0.99 6.74
C LEU A 262 22.31 -1.28 5.35
N ILE A 263 23.14 -1.37 4.32
CA ILE A 263 22.72 -1.75 2.97
C ILE A 263 22.01 -3.11 2.96
N LEU A 264 22.54 -4.13 3.66
CA LEU A 264 21.91 -5.46 3.74
C LEU A 264 20.57 -5.41 4.46
N VAL A 265 20.43 -4.63 5.51
CA VAL A 265 19.15 -4.41 6.20
C VAL A 265 18.14 -3.82 5.24
N ARG A 266 18.50 -2.77 4.50
CA ARG A 266 17.60 -2.09 3.53
C ARG A 266 17.22 -2.94 2.34
N LEU A 267 18.06 -3.85 1.91
CA LEU A 267 17.82 -4.74 0.78
C LEU A 267 16.95 -5.97 1.11
N ALA A 268 16.15 -5.92 2.17
CA ALA A 268 15.08 -6.90 2.40
C ALA A 268 14.11 -6.96 1.22
N LEU A 269 13.85 -5.82 0.60
CA LEU A 269 13.09 -5.66 -0.64
C LEU A 269 14.00 -5.16 -1.77
N PRO A 270 13.66 -5.44 -3.05
CA PRO A 270 14.45 -4.99 -4.18
C PRO A 270 14.50 -3.46 -4.28
N LEU A 271 15.69 -2.88 -4.35
CA LEU A 271 15.90 -1.45 -4.51
C LEU A 271 16.91 -1.15 -5.63
N SER A 272 16.71 -0.04 -6.34
CA SER A 272 17.73 0.50 -7.22
C SER A 272 18.82 1.24 -6.42
N THR A 273 20.03 1.38 -6.99
CA THR A 273 21.14 2.12 -6.37
C THR A 273 20.72 3.54 -5.98
N THR A 274 19.98 4.23 -6.83
CA THR A 274 19.53 5.62 -6.57
C THR A 274 18.56 5.70 -5.40
N ARG A 275 17.59 4.78 -5.31
CA ARG A 275 16.64 4.72 -4.19
C ARG A 275 17.33 4.35 -2.88
N LEU A 276 18.21 3.35 -2.92
CA LEU A 276 18.99 2.94 -1.75
C LEU A 276 19.87 4.10 -1.24
N ALA A 277 20.54 4.82 -2.14
CA ALA A 277 21.36 5.99 -1.81
C ALA A 277 20.55 7.09 -1.12
N ALA A 278 19.36 7.39 -1.63
CA ALA A 278 18.46 8.37 -1.02
C ALA A 278 17.99 7.93 0.39
N GLN A 279 17.74 6.63 0.60
CA GLN A 279 17.29 6.11 1.90
C GLN A 279 18.37 6.13 2.99
N ILE A 280 19.65 5.92 2.61
CA ILE A 280 20.75 5.83 3.59
C ILE A 280 21.59 7.11 3.68
N GLY A 281 21.23 8.16 2.93
CA GLY A 281 21.90 9.45 2.97
C GLY A 281 23.29 9.46 2.31
N TYR A 282 23.54 8.56 1.35
CA TYR A 282 24.83 8.46 0.64
C TYR A 282 24.70 8.81 -0.85
N SER A 283 25.82 9.09 -1.51
CA SER A 283 25.81 9.29 -2.96
C SER A 283 25.65 7.97 -3.72
N PRO A 284 24.92 7.95 -4.87
CA PRO A 284 24.75 6.73 -5.66
C PRO A 284 26.07 6.04 -6.06
N PRO A 285 27.17 6.75 -6.43
CA PRO A 285 28.46 6.12 -6.68
C PRO A 285 29.02 5.36 -5.47
N ALA A 286 28.93 5.94 -4.26
CA ALA A 286 29.40 5.31 -3.03
C ALA A 286 28.62 4.02 -2.74
N VAL A 287 27.29 4.08 -2.86
CA VAL A 287 26.43 2.91 -2.69
C VAL A 287 26.74 1.82 -3.72
N SER A 288 27.01 2.21 -4.97
CA SER A 288 27.38 1.27 -6.04
C SER A 288 28.67 0.49 -5.71
N GLN A 289 29.65 1.14 -5.10
CA GLN A 289 30.87 0.48 -4.66
C GLN A 289 30.61 -0.59 -3.57
N HIS A 290 29.79 -0.26 -2.58
CA HIS A 290 29.39 -1.20 -1.53
C HIS A 290 28.59 -2.36 -2.08
N LEU A 291 27.63 -2.11 -2.99
CA LEU A 291 26.85 -3.14 -3.65
C LEU A 291 27.72 -4.10 -4.48
N ALA A 292 28.74 -3.58 -5.16
CA ALA A 292 29.68 -4.41 -5.92
C ALA A 292 30.47 -5.37 -4.99
N VAL A 293 30.86 -4.92 -3.82
CA VAL A 293 31.53 -5.78 -2.81
C VAL A 293 30.55 -6.84 -2.30
N LEU A 294 29.36 -6.44 -1.84
CA LEU A 294 28.37 -7.35 -1.30
C LEU A 294 27.93 -8.42 -2.31
N ARG A 295 27.82 -8.04 -3.60
CA ARG A 295 27.52 -8.97 -4.68
C ARG A 295 28.63 -9.98 -4.90
N ARG A 296 29.90 -9.57 -4.89
CA ARG A 296 31.04 -10.50 -4.99
C ARG A 296 31.10 -11.49 -3.83
N CYS A 297 30.63 -11.08 -2.65
CA CYS A 297 30.52 -11.94 -1.46
C CYS A 297 29.26 -12.82 -1.48
N GLY A 298 28.41 -12.76 -2.53
CA GLY A 298 27.17 -13.54 -2.61
C GLY A 298 26.07 -13.08 -1.64
N LEU A 299 26.23 -11.91 -1.00
CA LEU A 299 25.27 -11.38 -0.02
C LEU A 299 24.13 -10.60 -0.68
N VAL A 300 24.34 -10.13 -1.92
CA VAL A 300 23.38 -9.37 -2.71
C VAL A 300 23.29 -9.97 -4.11
N SER A 301 22.08 -10.18 -4.58
CA SER A 301 21.76 -10.47 -5.97
C SER A 301 21.33 -9.20 -6.71
N SER A 302 21.47 -9.20 -8.05
CA SER A 302 21.00 -8.08 -8.88
C SER A 302 20.45 -8.58 -10.20
N TRP A 303 19.41 -7.90 -10.70
CA TRP A 303 18.82 -8.14 -12.01
C TRP A 303 18.37 -6.84 -12.66
N ARG A 304 18.16 -6.88 -13.96
CA ARG A 304 17.69 -5.71 -14.72
C ARG A 304 16.16 -5.70 -14.75
N ALA A 305 15.58 -4.58 -14.34
CA ALA A 305 14.14 -4.31 -14.43
C ALA A 305 13.95 -3.02 -15.24
N GLY A 306 13.64 -3.18 -16.53
CA GLY A 306 13.54 -2.07 -17.47
C GLY A 306 14.86 -1.28 -17.60
N ARG A 307 14.81 0.02 -17.27
CA ARG A 307 15.98 0.92 -17.29
C ARG A 307 16.82 0.90 -16.02
N SER A 308 16.37 0.18 -14.98
CA SER A 308 17.01 0.15 -13.67
C SER A 308 17.61 -1.22 -13.37
N VAL A 309 18.70 -1.25 -12.58
CA VAL A 309 19.20 -2.45 -11.94
C VAL A 309 18.67 -2.48 -10.51
N LEU A 310 17.99 -3.56 -10.14
CA LEU A 310 17.51 -3.81 -8.80
C LEU A 310 18.47 -4.73 -8.07
N TYR A 311 18.61 -4.48 -6.78
CA TYR A 311 19.45 -5.25 -5.85
C TYR A 311 18.59 -5.77 -4.72
N GLN A 312 18.84 -7.01 -4.29
CA GLN A 312 18.18 -7.63 -3.15
C GLN A 312 19.16 -8.50 -2.39
N ARG A 313 19.04 -8.56 -1.06
CA ARG A 313 19.84 -9.47 -0.24
C ARG A 313 19.46 -10.92 -0.52
N THR A 314 20.45 -11.80 -0.46
CA THR A 314 20.27 -13.25 -0.63
C THR A 314 19.79 -13.92 0.66
N ALA A 315 19.40 -15.20 0.57
CA ALA A 315 19.09 -16.02 1.75
C ALA A 315 20.29 -16.10 2.72
N LEU A 316 21.52 -16.14 2.20
CA LEU A 316 22.73 -16.11 3.01
C LEU A 316 22.82 -14.82 3.85
N ALA A 317 22.60 -13.66 3.23
CA ALA A 317 22.62 -12.39 3.95
C ALA A 317 21.47 -12.29 4.97
N THR A 318 20.31 -12.87 4.66
CA THR A 318 19.18 -12.93 5.61
C THR A 318 19.53 -13.80 6.82
N GLY A 319 20.20 -14.93 6.61
CA GLY A 319 20.67 -15.79 7.69
C GLY A 319 21.72 -15.11 8.57
N LEU A 320 22.68 -14.37 7.97
CA LEU A 320 23.68 -13.60 8.72
C LEU A 320 23.02 -12.51 9.60
N LEU A 321 22.04 -11.78 9.08
CA LEU A 321 21.31 -10.78 9.85
C LEU A 321 20.52 -11.42 11.01
N ALA A 322 19.88 -12.57 10.78
CA ALA A 322 19.17 -13.28 11.83
C ALA A 322 20.10 -13.80 12.92
N ALA A 323 21.26 -14.34 12.55
CA ALA A 323 22.27 -14.82 13.50
C ALA A 323 22.86 -13.70 14.35
N SER A 324 23.10 -12.52 13.76
CA SER A 324 23.61 -11.36 14.52
C SER A 324 22.63 -10.80 15.55
N GLN A 325 21.34 -11.04 15.37
CA GLN A 325 20.28 -10.62 16.31
C GLN A 325 20.00 -11.66 17.40
N ALA A 326 20.39 -12.91 17.20
CA ALA A 326 20.14 -14.00 18.15
C ALA A 326 21.07 -13.96 19.37
N ASP A 327 22.26 -13.34 19.25
CA ASP A 327 23.23 -13.24 20.35
C ASP A 327 22.91 -12.17 21.41
N GLU A 328 21.85 -11.37 21.21
CA GLU A 328 21.40 -10.33 22.17
C GLU A 328 20.43 -10.84 23.24
N VAL A 329 20.17 -12.14 23.37
CA VAL A 329 19.40 -12.66 24.52
C VAL A 329 20.27 -12.61 25.76
N PRO A 330 20.07 -11.70 26.73
CA PRO A 330 20.89 -11.65 27.93
C PRO A 330 20.70 -12.96 28.68
N ALA A 331 21.84 -13.61 28.96
CA ALA A 331 21.94 -14.74 29.89
C ALA A 331 21.25 -14.34 31.21
N ARG A 332 20.02 -14.80 31.43
CA ARG A 332 19.38 -14.73 32.76
C ARG A 332 20.33 -15.40 33.73
N ARG A 333 20.90 -14.61 34.61
CA ARG A 333 21.70 -15.07 35.75
C ARG A 333 20.90 -16.11 36.51
N LEU A 334 21.31 -17.36 36.38
CA LEU A 334 21.05 -18.37 37.39
C LEU A 334 21.90 -17.99 38.61
N HIS A 335 21.31 -17.36 39.57
CA HIS A 335 21.87 -17.30 40.93
C HIS A 335 20.74 -17.69 41.88
N SER A 336 20.96 -18.89 42.43
CA SER A 336 20.64 -19.45 43.78
C SER A 336 19.32 -19.04 44.41
#